data_5189982fc61585030f646b24b7756605
#
_entry.id   5189982fc61585030f646b24b7756605
#
_cell.length_a   1.000
_cell.length_b   1.000
_cell.length_c   1.000
_cell.angle_alpha   90.00
_cell.angle_beta   90.00
_cell.angle_gamma   90.00
#
_symmetry.space_group_name_H-M   'P 1'
#
loop_
_entity.id
_entity.type
_entity.pdbx_description
1 polymer ?
#
loop_
_entity_poly.entity_id
_entity_poly.type
_entity_poly.pdbx_seq_one_letter_code
_entity_poly.pdbx_strand_id
1 'polypeptide(L)'
;VRRGDDLPPGVMKMVKVFVAVKRKLQPGDKMAGRHGNKGVISKVVPMEDMPFLADGTPVDFCLNPLGVPSRMNVGQILETHMGWAARGLGINIDEALQEYKRSGDLTPVREAMHHAYGDDVYEEGIVGMDEESLLDAAKNVARGVPIATPVFDGAKEADVNDSLTRAGFDTSCQSVLFDGRTGEQFARPVTVGVKYLLKLHHLVDDKIHARSTGPYSLVTQQPL
;
A
#
# COMPACT_ATOMS: atom_id res chain seq x y z
N VAL A 1 -20.30 -28.64 17.16
CA VAL A 1 -20.03 -29.72 18.09
C VAL A 1 -20.84 -30.93 17.60
N ARG A 2 -20.19 -32.08 17.37
CA ARG A 2 -20.81 -33.32 16.86
C ARG A 2 -21.19 -34.27 17.99
N ARG A 3 -22.04 -35.24 17.69
CA ARG A 3 -22.38 -36.32 18.60
C ARG A 3 -21.08 -37.08 18.99
N GLY A 4 -20.74 -37.08 20.27
CA GLY A 4 -19.53 -37.70 20.80
C GLY A 4 -18.53 -36.71 21.39
N ASP A 5 -18.73 -35.38 21.20
CA ASP A 5 -17.95 -34.37 21.91
C ASP A 5 -18.44 -34.23 23.37
N ASP A 6 -17.50 -34.02 24.30
CA ASP A 6 -17.84 -33.79 25.71
C ASP A 6 -18.56 -32.45 25.86
N LEU A 7 -19.85 -32.52 26.16
CA LEU A 7 -20.69 -31.38 26.45
C LEU A 7 -20.91 -31.21 27.94
N PRO A 8 -21.01 -29.99 28.49
CA PRO A 8 -21.39 -29.81 29.88
C PRO A 8 -22.73 -30.48 30.21
N PRO A 9 -22.93 -30.94 31.47
CA PRO A 9 -24.19 -31.58 31.86
C PRO A 9 -25.41 -30.70 31.55
N GLY A 10 -26.44 -31.27 30.94
CA GLY A 10 -27.65 -30.55 30.56
C GLY A 10 -27.60 -29.79 29.23
N VAL A 11 -26.46 -29.79 28.53
CA VAL A 11 -26.33 -29.18 27.20
C VAL A 11 -26.53 -30.25 26.12
N MET A 12 -27.55 -30.06 25.30
CA MET A 12 -27.87 -30.97 24.21
C MET A 12 -27.09 -30.69 22.94
N LYS A 13 -26.78 -29.37 22.68
CA LYS A 13 -26.06 -28.91 21.49
C LYS A 13 -25.36 -27.61 21.81
N MET A 14 -24.13 -27.46 21.35
CA MET A 14 -23.36 -26.20 21.42
C MET A 14 -23.10 -25.70 20.00
N VAL A 15 -23.36 -24.39 19.78
CA VAL A 15 -23.05 -23.70 18.53
C VAL A 15 -22.02 -22.64 18.83
N LYS A 16 -20.92 -22.66 18.07
CA LYS A 16 -19.88 -21.63 18.13
C LYS A 16 -20.03 -20.72 16.92
N VAL A 17 -20.37 -19.48 17.16
CA VAL A 17 -20.54 -18.47 16.10
C VAL A 17 -19.34 -17.54 16.10
N PHE A 18 -18.71 -17.38 14.92
CA PHE A 18 -17.63 -16.42 14.71
C PHE A 18 -18.21 -15.22 13.96
N VAL A 19 -18.02 -14.03 14.53
CA VAL A 19 -18.49 -12.79 13.92
C VAL A 19 -17.25 -11.96 13.49
N ALA A 20 -17.23 -11.59 12.22
CA ALA A 20 -16.21 -10.68 11.69
C ALA A 20 -16.73 -9.24 11.72
N VAL A 21 -15.93 -8.32 12.26
CA VAL A 21 -16.23 -6.89 12.30
C VAL A 21 -15.15 -6.15 11.50
N LYS A 22 -15.56 -5.40 10.49
CA LYS A 22 -14.66 -4.54 9.70
C LYS A 22 -14.61 -3.14 10.32
N ARG A 23 -13.55 -2.86 11.07
CA ARG A 23 -13.32 -1.54 11.67
C ARG A 23 -12.61 -0.63 10.67
N LYS A 24 -13.23 0.50 10.35
CA LYS A 24 -12.63 1.54 9.51
C LYS A 24 -11.48 2.25 10.24
N LEU A 25 -10.60 2.90 9.49
CA LEU A 25 -9.58 3.77 10.05
C LEU A 25 -10.22 5.02 10.65
N GLN A 26 -9.71 5.41 11.82
CA GLN A 26 -10.17 6.61 12.53
C GLN A 26 -8.99 7.35 13.15
N PRO A 27 -9.12 8.66 13.45
CA PRO A 27 -8.09 9.39 14.17
C PRO A 27 -7.76 8.71 15.51
N GLY A 28 -6.45 8.59 15.81
CA GLY A 28 -5.99 7.87 17.01
C GLY A 28 -5.56 6.42 16.75
N ASP A 29 -5.96 5.80 15.64
CA ASP A 29 -5.49 4.48 15.26
C ASP A 29 -4.02 4.53 14.85
N LYS A 30 -3.27 3.48 15.20
CA LYS A 30 -1.85 3.38 14.92
C LYS A 30 -1.61 2.64 13.61
N MET A 31 -0.82 3.25 12.75
CA MET A 31 -0.34 2.66 11.49
C MET A 31 1.18 2.60 11.44
N ALA A 32 1.71 1.74 10.62
CA ALA A 32 3.14 1.63 10.39
C ALA A 32 3.43 1.15 8.96
N GLY A 33 4.62 1.48 8.46
CA GLY A 33 5.22 0.79 7.32
C GLY A 33 6.13 -0.35 7.79
N ARG A 34 6.96 -0.86 6.87
CA ARG A 34 7.90 -1.96 7.12
C ARG A 34 9.28 -1.52 7.61
N HIS A 35 9.50 -0.23 7.84
CA HIS A 35 10.82 0.38 8.13
C HIS A 35 10.89 1.02 9.51
N GLY A 36 10.13 0.52 10.50
CA GLY A 36 10.08 1.11 11.83
C GLY A 36 9.37 2.48 11.90
N ASN A 37 8.76 2.90 10.83
CA ASN A 37 8.03 4.16 10.69
C ASN A 37 6.58 4.00 11.17
N LYS A 38 6.40 4.05 12.47
CA LYS A 38 5.10 4.00 13.14
C LYS A 38 4.56 5.40 13.38
N GLY A 39 3.26 5.56 13.28
CA GLY A 39 2.58 6.82 13.53
C GLY A 39 1.12 6.63 13.90
N VAL A 40 0.52 7.69 14.39
CA VAL A 40 -0.91 7.74 14.75
C VAL A 40 -1.62 8.60 13.73
N ILE A 41 -2.80 8.19 13.29
CA ILE A 41 -3.63 8.97 12.39
C ILE A 41 -4.10 10.21 13.12
N SER A 42 -3.73 11.38 12.62
CA SER A 42 -4.13 12.67 13.20
C SER A 42 -5.47 13.15 12.67
N LYS A 43 -5.75 12.94 11.39
CA LYS A 43 -6.97 13.41 10.73
C LYS A 43 -7.35 12.48 9.58
N VAL A 44 -8.64 12.29 9.40
CA VAL A 44 -9.23 11.71 8.18
C VAL A 44 -9.88 12.84 7.41
N VAL A 45 -9.54 12.95 6.14
CA VAL A 45 -9.96 14.04 5.25
C VAL A 45 -10.79 13.43 4.13
N PRO A 46 -11.89 14.07 3.67
CA PRO A 46 -12.61 13.66 2.48
C PRO A 46 -11.67 13.57 1.26
N MET A 47 -11.97 12.68 0.34
CA MET A 47 -11.12 12.45 -0.84
C MET A 47 -10.99 13.72 -1.72
N GLU A 48 -12.03 14.52 -1.77
CA GLU A 48 -12.09 15.78 -2.52
C GLU A 48 -11.13 16.85 -1.98
N ASP A 49 -10.86 16.80 -0.67
CA ASP A 49 -9.95 17.74 0.01
C ASP A 49 -8.49 17.26 0.02
N MET A 50 -8.23 16.03 -0.44
CA MET A 50 -6.87 15.49 -0.50
C MET A 50 -6.09 16.09 -1.66
N PRO A 51 -4.76 16.24 -1.52
CA PRO A 51 -3.91 16.62 -2.65
C PRO A 51 -4.05 15.62 -3.80
N PHE A 52 -3.95 16.11 -5.04
CA PHE A 52 -4.10 15.28 -6.24
C PHE A 52 -2.99 15.56 -7.26
N LEU A 53 -2.72 14.58 -8.09
CA LEU A 53 -1.77 14.65 -9.21
C LEU A 53 -2.39 15.39 -10.39
N ALA A 54 -1.56 15.74 -11.38
CA ALA A 54 -2.01 16.44 -12.59
C ALA A 54 -3.04 15.64 -13.42
N ASP A 55 -3.07 14.33 -13.27
CA ASP A 55 -4.07 13.43 -13.89
C ASP A 55 -5.40 13.38 -13.11
N GLY A 56 -5.51 14.12 -12.00
CA GLY A 56 -6.69 14.12 -11.14
C GLY A 56 -6.71 13.00 -10.09
N THR A 57 -5.70 12.12 -10.05
CA THR A 57 -5.63 11.04 -9.06
C THR A 57 -5.32 11.60 -7.67
N PRO A 58 -6.20 11.43 -6.67
CA PRO A 58 -5.92 11.88 -5.31
C PRO A 58 -4.90 10.99 -4.62
N VAL A 59 -4.12 11.55 -3.68
CA VAL A 59 -3.27 10.77 -2.81
C VAL A 59 -4.09 10.19 -1.66
N ASP A 60 -3.82 8.93 -1.29
CA ASP A 60 -4.55 8.25 -0.21
C ASP A 60 -4.03 8.60 1.17
N PHE A 61 -2.75 8.98 1.27
CA PHE A 61 -2.06 9.15 2.53
C PHE A 61 -1.01 10.26 2.47
N CYS A 62 -1.04 11.19 3.43
CA CYS A 62 -0.01 12.20 3.61
C CYS A 62 0.85 11.86 4.83
N LEU A 63 2.15 11.68 4.62
CA LEU A 63 3.11 11.39 5.68
C LEU A 63 3.90 12.63 6.05
N ASN A 64 4.17 12.80 7.35
CA ASN A 64 5.03 13.88 7.83
C ASN A 64 6.49 13.58 7.48
N PRO A 65 7.17 14.40 6.67
CA PRO A 65 8.55 14.17 6.27
C PRO A 65 9.55 14.29 7.42
N LEU A 66 9.23 14.99 8.49
CA LEU A 66 10.10 15.14 9.67
C LEU A 66 10.40 13.81 10.37
N GLY A 67 9.58 12.78 10.15
CA GLY A 67 9.81 11.45 10.69
C GLY A 67 10.93 10.65 10.03
N VAL A 68 11.50 11.14 8.92
CA VAL A 68 12.53 10.43 8.16
C VAL A 68 13.95 10.84 8.56
N PRO A 69 14.35 12.14 8.56
CA PRO A 69 15.75 12.54 8.80
C PRO A 69 16.25 12.16 10.18
N SER A 70 15.42 12.34 11.23
CA SER A 70 15.80 12.05 12.60
C SER A 70 15.94 10.55 12.90
N ARG A 71 15.28 9.70 12.14
CA ARG A 71 15.25 8.24 12.35
C ARG A 71 16.12 7.46 11.39
N MET A 72 16.67 8.11 10.36
CA MET A 72 17.63 7.55 9.40
C MET A 72 17.12 6.28 8.68
N ASN A 73 15.82 6.05 8.62
CA ASN A 73 15.21 4.90 7.97
C ASN A 73 14.92 5.20 6.47
N VAL A 74 15.99 5.42 5.71
CA VAL A 74 15.94 5.81 4.28
C VAL A 74 15.28 4.75 3.41
N GLY A 75 15.30 3.48 3.83
CA GLY A 75 14.63 2.38 3.11
C GLY A 75 13.16 2.63 2.80
N GLN A 76 12.47 3.41 3.61
CA GLN A 76 11.08 3.78 3.33
C GLN A 76 10.92 4.69 2.10
N ILE A 77 11.93 5.50 1.78
CA ILE A 77 11.93 6.35 0.58
C ILE A 77 12.21 5.50 -0.65
N LEU A 78 13.20 4.62 -0.58
CA LEU A 78 13.49 3.67 -1.66
C LEU A 78 12.29 2.77 -1.97
N GLU A 79 11.57 2.30 -0.94
CA GLU A 79 10.31 1.57 -1.12
C GLU A 79 9.27 2.40 -1.88
N THR A 80 9.13 3.67 -1.53
CA THR A 80 8.16 4.57 -2.17
C THR A 80 8.50 4.80 -3.64
N HIS A 81 9.78 4.99 -3.97
CA HIS A 81 10.27 5.15 -5.34
C HIS A 81 10.05 3.87 -6.15
N MET A 82 10.44 2.72 -5.62
CA MET A 82 10.25 1.43 -6.29
C MET A 82 8.76 1.11 -6.48
N GLY A 83 7.93 1.41 -5.49
CA GLY A 83 6.47 1.26 -5.62
C GLY A 83 5.87 2.17 -6.69
N TRP A 84 6.43 3.36 -6.89
CA TRP A 84 6.00 4.27 -7.95
C TRP A 84 6.39 3.73 -9.34
N ALA A 85 7.63 3.24 -9.48
CA ALA A 85 8.08 2.57 -10.69
C ALA A 85 7.22 1.34 -11.01
N ALA A 86 6.96 0.49 -10.02
CA ALA A 86 6.12 -0.70 -10.19
C ALA A 86 4.70 -0.38 -10.67
N ARG A 87 4.11 0.71 -10.16
CA ARG A 87 2.81 1.20 -10.64
C ARG A 87 2.89 1.70 -12.08
N GLY A 88 3.92 2.48 -12.43
CA GLY A 88 4.10 2.98 -13.80
C GLY A 88 4.27 1.86 -14.82
N LEU A 89 5.08 0.86 -14.52
CA LEU A 89 5.21 -0.33 -15.36
C LEU A 89 3.87 -1.06 -15.52
N GLY A 90 3.06 -1.15 -14.47
CA GLY A 90 1.72 -1.71 -14.56
C GLY A 90 0.78 -0.91 -15.46
N ILE A 91 0.84 0.42 -15.42
CA ILE A 91 0.05 1.30 -16.30
C ILE A 91 0.44 1.06 -17.77
N ASN A 92 1.74 0.97 -18.09
CA ASN A 92 2.22 0.69 -19.44
C ASN A 92 1.68 -0.66 -19.96
N ILE A 93 1.61 -1.68 -19.08
CA ILE A 93 1.03 -2.98 -19.41
C ILE A 93 -0.49 -2.87 -19.63
N ASP A 94 -1.20 -2.09 -18.82
CA ASP A 94 -2.64 -1.88 -19.00
C ASP A 94 -2.95 -1.18 -20.34
N GLU A 95 -2.16 -0.18 -20.71
CA GLU A 95 -2.28 0.51 -22.00
C GLU A 95 -2.08 -0.47 -23.17
N ALA A 96 -1.06 -1.32 -23.08
CA ALA A 96 -0.82 -2.36 -24.07
C ALA A 96 -1.98 -3.39 -24.15
N LEU A 97 -2.59 -3.75 -23.00
CA LEU A 97 -3.79 -4.59 -22.96
C LEU A 97 -5.01 -3.93 -23.61
N GLN A 98 -5.15 -2.63 -23.44
CA GLN A 98 -6.23 -1.88 -24.09
C GLN A 98 -6.02 -1.78 -25.60
N GLU A 99 -4.78 -1.64 -26.04
CA GLU A 99 -4.43 -1.69 -27.47
C GLU A 99 -4.70 -3.07 -28.06
N TYR A 100 -4.32 -4.15 -27.38
CA TYR A 100 -4.67 -5.52 -27.77
C TYR A 100 -6.19 -5.69 -27.95
N LYS A 101 -7.01 -5.16 -27.05
CA LYS A 101 -8.48 -5.25 -27.16
C LYS A 101 -9.03 -4.54 -28.42
N ARG A 102 -8.30 -3.57 -28.96
CA ARG A 102 -8.69 -2.81 -30.16
C ARG A 102 -8.17 -3.44 -31.44
N SER A 103 -6.91 -3.87 -31.44
CA SER A 103 -6.19 -4.35 -32.63
C SER A 103 -6.19 -5.87 -32.80
N GLY A 104 -6.27 -6.61 -31.67
CA GLY A 104 -6.05 -8.06 -31.65
C GLY A 104 -4.57 -8.46 -31.77
N ASP A 105 -3.63 -7.50 -31.73
CA ASP A 105 -2.19 -7.74 -31.82
C ASP A 105 -1.58 -7.90 -30.40
N LEU A 106 -0.91 -9.03 -30.18
CA LEU A 106 -0.23 -9.36 -28.91
C LEU A 106 1.15 -8.72 -28.79
N THR A 107 1.71 -8.19 -29.85
CA THR A 107 3.06 -7.64 -29.86
C THR A 107 3.26 -6.57 -28.82
N PRO A 108 2.37 -5.54 -28.66
CA PRO A 108 2.53 -4.52 -27.65
C PRO A 108 2.52 -5.07 -26.20
N VAL A 109 1.71 -6.12 -25.96
CA VAL A 109 1.64 -6.76 -24.63
C VAL A 109 2.95 -7.50 -24.32
N ARG A 110 3.51 -8.22 -25.30
CA ARG A 110 4.80 -8.90 -25.14
C ARG A 110 5.94 -7.90 -24.90
N GLU A 111 5.97 -6.81 -25.65
CA GLU A 111 6.98 -5.75 -25.48
C GLU A 111 6.85 -5.06 -24.12
N ALA A 112 5.65 -4.74 -23.67
CA ALA A 112 5.42 -4.15 -22.35
C ALA A 112 5.83 -5.09 -21.20
N MET A 113 5.53 -6.38 -21.31
CA MET A 113 5.95 -7.39 -20.34
C MET A 113 7.46 -7.57 -20.33
N HIS A 114 8.09 -7.65 -21.51
CA HIS A 114 9.55 -7.73 -21.64
C HIS A 114 10.24 -6.50 -21.03
N HIS A 115 9.72 -5.31 -21.31
CA HIS A 115 10.24 -4.07 -20.75
C HIS A 115 10.11 -3.99 -19.22
N ALA A 116 9.03 -4.55 -18.66
CA ALA A 116 8.79 -4.56 -17.22
C ALA A 116 9.69 -5.54 -16.47
N TYR A 117 9.90 -6.74 -17.01
CA TYR A 117 10.61 -7.82 -16.32
C TYR A 117 12.09 -7.91 -16.70
N GLY A 118 12.51 -7.33 -17.83
CA GLY A 118 13.86 -7.45 -18.37
C GLY A 118 14.12 -8.80 -19.04
N ASP A 119 15.31 -8.91 -19.68
CA ASP A 119 15.65 -10.03 -20.56
C ASP A 119 15.62 -11.38 -19.83
N ASP A 120 16.32 -11.49 -18.70
CA ASP A 120 16.50 -12.75 -17.98
C ASP A 120 15.15 -13.37 -17.55
N VAL A 121 14.31 -12.60 -16.87
CA VAL A 121 13.02 -13.08 -16.35
C VAL A 121 12.02 -13.32 -17.49
N TYR A 122 12.09 -12.51 -18.53
CA TYR A 122 11.22 -12.64 -19.69
C TYR A 122 11.53 -13.92 -20.47
N GLU A 123 12.81 -14.24 -20.70
CA GLU A 123 13.23 -15.47 -21.40
C GLU A 123 12.89 -16.73 -20.60
N GLU A 124 13.13 -16.72 -19.28
CA GLU A 124 12.88 -17.89 -18.45
C GLU A 124 11.39 -18.18 -18.21
N GLY A 125 10.57 -17.14 -18.10
CA GLY A 125 9.21 -17.30 -17.61
C GLY A 125 8.08 -16.94 -18.59
N ILE A 126 8.31 -16.06 -19.56
CA ILE A 126 7.23 -15.45 -20.34
C ILE A 126 7.24 -15.86 -21.82
N VAL A 127 8.42 -16.05 -22.40
CA VAL A 127 8.57 -16.37 -23.86
C VAL A 127 7.77 -17.60 -24.26
N GLY A 128 7.73 -18.62 -23.42
CA GLY A 128 7.05 -19.90 -23.69
C GLY A 128 5.55 -19.91 -23.37
N MET A 129 4.98 -18.82 -22.87
CA MET A 129 3.56 -18.77 -22.52
C MET A 129 2.68 -18.74 -23.77
N ASP A 130 1.58 -19.49 -23.70
CA ASP A 130 0.48 -19.38 -24.65
C ASP A 130 -0.24 -18.04 -24.49
N GLU A 131 -1.05 -17.69 -25.50
CA GLU A 131 -1.73 -16.39 -25.55
C GLU A 131 -2.63 -16.13 -24.33
N GLU A 132 -3.39 -17.14 -23.91
CA GLU A 132 -4.32 -17.03 -22.79
C GLU A 132 -3.58 -16.81 -21.46
N SER A 133 -2.54 -17.59 -21.21
CA SER A 133 -1.69 -17.46 -20.02
C SER A 133 -0.95 -16.13 -19.97
N LEU A 134 -0.46 -15.63 -21.10
CA LEU A 134 0.18 -14.32 -21.19
C LEU A 134 -0.80 -13.18 -20.86
N LEU A 135 -1.99 -13.22 -21.42
CA LEU A 135 -3.04 -12.23 -21.17
C LEU A 135 -3.49 -12.24 -19.71
N ASP A 136 -3.59 -13.40 -19.09
CA ASP A 136 -3.96 -13.50 -17.68
C ASP A 136 -2.81 -13.02 -16.78
N ALA A 137 -1.57 -13.33 -17.10
CA ALA A 137 -0.41 -12.77 -16.41
C ALA A 137 -0.37 -11.24 -16.52
N ALA A 138 -0.56 -10.68 -17.71
CA ALA A 138 -0.59 -9.24 -17.95
C ALA A 138 -1.73 -8.55 -17.19
N LYS A 139 -2.95 -9.13 -17.15
CA LYS A 139 -4.07 -8.59 -16.36
C LYS A 139 -3.77 -8.56 -14.86
N ASN A 140 -3.06 -9.56 -14.35
CA ASN A 140 -2.72 -9.62 -12.92
C ASN A 140 -1.74 -8.52 -12.50
N VAL A 141 -0.86 -8.08 -13.40
CA VAL A 141 0.16 -7.05 -13.12
C VAL A 141 -0.21 -5.66 -13.63
N ALA A 142 -1.33 -5.51 -14.32
CA ALA A 142 -1.80 -4.23 -14.86
C ALA A 142 -2.00 -3.12 -13.81
N ARG A 143 -2.22 -3.49 -12.55
CA ARG A 143 -2.33 -2.53 -11.42
C ARG A 143 -0.99 -2.16 -10.79
N GLY A 144 0.06 -2.84 -11.14
CA GLY A 144 1.40 -2.68 -10.63
C GLY A 144 2.16 -4.00 -10.64
N VAL A 145 3.41 -3.95 -11.09
CA VAL A 145 4.29 -5.13 -11.14
C VAL A 145 4.75 -5.46 -9.73
N PRO A 146 4.53 -6.68 -9.21
CA PRO A 146 5.04 -7.06 -7.90
C PRO A 146 6.55 -7.18 -7.92
N ILE A 147 7.23 -6.44 -7.04
CA ILE A 147 8.67 -6.46 -6.89
C ILE A 147 9.01 -6.98 -5.49
N ALA A 148 9.88 -7.97 -5.43
CA ALA A 148 10.43 -8.51 -4.18
C ALA A 148 11.95 -8.59 -4.28
N THR A 149 12.64 -8.26 -3.18
CA THR A 149 14.08 -8.37 -3.08
C THR A 149 14.47 -9.26 -1.91
N PRO A 150 15.54 -10.08 -2.03
CA PRO A 150 16.09 -10.83 -0.90
C PRO A 150 16.56 -9.89 0.22
N VAL A 151 16.56 -10.38 1.47
CA VAL A 151 16.89 -9.58 2.66
C VAL A 151 18.31 -9.00 2.62
N PHE A 152 19.30 -9.79 2.13
CA PHE A 152 20.71 -9.40 2.08
C PHE A 152 21.21 -9.04 0.67
N ASP A 153 20.35 -9.13 -0.32
CA ASP A 153 20.62 -8.74 -1.71
C ASP A 153 19.48 -7.87 -2.22
N GLY A 154 19.27 -6.75 -1.55
CA GLY A 154 18.24 -5.78 -1.87
C GLY A 154 18.60 -4.92 -3.08
N ALA A 155 17.59 -4.28 -3.67
CA ALA A 155 17.76 -3.33 -4.76
C ALA A 155 18.67 -2.17 -4.34
N LYS A 156 19.64 -1.85 -5.18
CA LYS A 156 20.52 -0.70 -5.05
C LYS A 156 19.83 0.56 -5.62
N GLU A 157 20.38 1.72 -5.31
CA GLU A 157 19.89 2.99 -5.84
C GLU A 157 19.86 3.00 -7.38
N ALA A 158 20.87 2.39 -8.01
CA ALA A 158 20.92 2.27 -9.46
C ALA A 158 19.76 1.46 -10.03
N ASP A 159 19.36 0.37 -9.39
CA ASP A 159 18.26 -0.49 -9.81
C ASP A 159 16.91 0.23 -9.67
N VAL A 160 16.76 1.04 -8.63
CA VAL A 160 15.57 1.88 -8.41
C VAL A 160 15.45 2.95 -9.50
N ASN A 161 16.55 3.63 -9.82
CA ASN A 161 16.60 4.67 -10.85
C ASN A 161 16.34 4.08 -12.26
N ASP A 162 16.89 2.91 -12.55
CA ASP A 162 16.63 2.19 -13.79
C ASP A 162 15.14 1.82 -13.91
N SER A 163 14.55 1.29 -12.84
CA SER A 163 13.13 0.95 -12.80
C SER A 163 12.22 2.16 -13.00
N LEU A 164 12.55 3.31 -12.41
CA LEU A 164 11.83 4.57 -12.62
C LEU A 164 11.93 5.05 -14.07
N THR A 165 13.12 4.96 -14.66
CA THR A 165 13.36 5.34 -16.06
C THR A 165 12.56 4.45 -17.00
N ARG A 166 12.55 3.13 -16.78
CA ARG A 166 11.71 2.18 -17.53
C ARG A 166 10.22 2.50 -17.39
N ALA A 167 9.77 2.91 -16.23
CA ALA A 167 8.39 3.34 -16.01
C ALA A 167 8.04 4.67 -16.67
N GLY A 168 9.02 5.40 -17.22
CA GLY A 168 8.84 6.74 -17.80
C GLY A 168 8.74 7.87 -16.78
N PHE A 169 9.21 7.64 -15.54
CA PHE A 169 9.22 8.63 -14.48
C PHE A 169 10.60 9.25 -14.26
N ASP A 170 10.60 10.47 -13.69
CA ASP A 170 11.83 11.12 -13.23
C ASP A 170 12.43 10.36 -12.04
N THR A 171 13.74 10.19 -12.04
CA THR A 171 14.52 9.54 -10.98
C THR A 171 14.39 10.25 -9.63
N SER A 172 14.03 11.54 -9.60
CA SER A 172 13.73 12.27 -8.35
C SER A 172 12.46 11.78 -7.66
N CYS A 173 11.58 11.06 -8.37
CA CYS A 173 10.27 10.61 -7.91
C CYS A 173 9.41 11.74 -7.34
N GLN A 174 9.64 12.98 -7.80
CA GLN A 174 8.90 14.16 -7.38
C GLN A 174 7.82 14.48 -8.42
N SER A 175 6.62 14.72 -7.92
CA SER A 175 5.46 15.07 -8.74
C SER A 175 4.90 16.43 -8.33
N VAL A 176 4.31 17.10 -9.29
CA VAL A 176 3.54 18.32 -9.04
C VAL A 176 2.19 17.90 -8.47
N LEU A 177 1.86 18.44 -7.31
CA LEU A 177 0.56 18.21 -6.66
C LEU A 177 -0.25 19.50 -6.63
N PHE A 178 -1.56 19.33 -6.56
CA PHE A 178 -2.54 20.39 -6.39
C PHE A 178 -3.29 20.20 -5.08
N ASP A 179 -3.62 21.29 -4.39
CA ASP A 179 -4.41 21.24 -3.16
C ASP A 179 -5.87 20.95 -3.52
N GLY A 180 -6.45 19.89 -2.93
CA GLY A 180 -7.83 19.51 -3.16
C GLY A 180 -8.86 20.57 -2.75
N ARG A 181 -8.53 21.46 -1.83
CA ARG A 181 -9.42 22.49 -1.32
C ARG A 181 -9.41 23.78 -2.14
N THR A 182 -8.21 24.21 -2.59
CA THR A 182 -8.03 25.46 -3.32
C THR A 182 -7.88 25.26 -4.82
N GLY A 183 -7.46 24.07 -5.24
CA GLY A 183 -7.08 23.77 -6.62
C GLY A 183 -5.75 24.38 -7.03
N GLU A 184 -5.04 25.05 -6.12
CA GLU A 184 -3.75 25.66 -6.41
C GLU A 184 -2.62 24.64 -6.41
N GLN A 185 -1.66 24.85 -7.27
CA GLN A 185 -0.45 24.04 -7.33
C GLN A 185 0.43 24.27 -6.10
N PHE A 186 1.00 23.20 -5.56
CA PHE A 186 2.00 23.32 -4.50
C PHE A 186 3.25 24.06 -4.98
N ALA A 187 3.82 24.91 -4.11
CA ALA A 187 4.99 25.74 -4.43
C ALA A 187 6.24 24.92 -4.81
N ARG A 188 6.31 23.67 -4.41
CA ARG A 188 7.41 22.75 -4.71
C ARG A 188 6.86 21.37 -5.06
N PRO A 189 7.55 20.63 -5.95
CA PRO A 189 7.19 19.24 -6.21
C PRO A 189 7.38 18.40 -4.95
N VAL A 190 6.56 17.36 -4.81
CA VAL A 190 6.49 16.48 -3.64
C VAL A 190 6.80 15.06 -4.06
N THR A 191 7.53 14.31 -3.23
CA THR A 191 7.76 12.88 -3.45
C THR A 191 6.45 12.12 -3.30
N VAL A 192 6.03 11.46 -4.36
CA VAL A 192 4.83 10.63 -4.42
C VAL A 192 5.21 9.21 -4.84
N GLY A 193 4.55 8.23 -4.27
CA GLY A 193 4.79 6.85 -4.66
C GLY A 193 3.85 5.89 -3.96
N VAL A 194 4.02 4.60 -4.19
CA VAL A 194 3.21 3.55 -3.59
C VAL A 194 4.00 2.89 -2.46
N LYS A 195 3.35 2.74 -1.32
CA LYS A 195 3.97 2.21 -0.10
C LYS A 195 3.07 1.20 0.58
N TYR A 196 3.67 0.18 1.20
CA TYR A 196 2.95 -0.81 1.99
C TYR A 196 2.73 -0.28 3.41
N LEU A 197 1.48 -0.18 3.82
CA LEU A 197 1.07 0.29 5.14
C LEU A 197 0.30 -0.80 5.89
N LEU A 198 0.53 -0.88 7.19
CA LEU A 198 -0.07 -1.83 8.11
C LEU A 198 -0.90 -1.08 9.16
N LYS A 199 -2.14 -1.48 9.35
CA LYS A 199 -2.93 -1.08 10.53
C LYS A 199 -2.51 -1.96 11.70
N LEU A 200 -1.98 -1.35 12.75
CA LEU A 200 -1.58 -2.08 13.95
C LEU A 200 -2.78 -2.31 14.88
N HIS A 201 -2.74 -3.38 15.67
CA HIS A 201 -3.81 -3.72 16.62
C HIS A 201 -3.78 -2.85 17.89
N HIS A 202 -3.40 -1.59 17.73
CA HIS A 202 -3.49 -0.54 18.75
C HIS A 202 -4.58 0.44 18.35
N LEU A 203 -5.83 -0.03 18.43
CA LEU A 203 -6.99 0.73 18.04
C LEU A 203 -7.40 1.68 19.15
N VAL A 204 -7.79 2.90 18.81
CA VAL A 204 -8.21 3.90 19.77
C VAL A 204 -9.47 3.49 20.55
N ASP A 205 -10.40 2.80 19.91
CA ASP A 205 -11.65 2.32 20.52
C ASP A 205 -11.40 1.38 21.71
N ASP A 206 -10.32 0.59 21.65
CA ASP A 206 -9.97 -0.36 22.70
C ASP A 206 -9.20 0.31 23.87
N LYS A 207 -8.78 1.56 23.69
CA LYS A 207 -7.96 2.32 24.67
C LYS A 207 -8.68 3.51 25.28
N ILE A 208 -9.70 4.03 24.62
CA ILE A 208 -10.48 5.15 25.13
C ILE A 208 -11.22 4.73 26.38
N HIS A 209 -11.02 5.46 27.46
CA HIS A 209 -11.67 5.20 28.74
C HIS A 209 -12.10 6.52 29.37
N ALA A 210 -13.29 6.53 29.92
CA ALA A 210 -13.82 7.66 30.67
C ALA A 210 -14.50 7.17 31.96
N ARG A 211 -14.33 7.93 33.03
CA ARG A 211 -14.91 7.61 34.32
C ARG A 211 -15.33 8.90 34.99
N SER A 212 -16.58 8.98 35.42
CA SER A 212 -17.08 10.14 36.18
C SER A 212 -16.86 9.99 37.68
N THR A 213 -17.22 8.84 38.27
CA THR A 213 -17.06 8.51 39.70
C THR A 213 -16.59 7.07 39.85
N GLY A 214 -15.90 6.76 40.94
CA GLY A 214 -15.46 5.40 41.20
C GLY A 214 -14.57 5.33 42.47
N PRO A 215 -14.08 4.13 42.87
CA PRO A 215 -13.20 3.98 44.00
C PRO A 215 -11.86 4.68 43.78
N TYR A 216 -11.33 5.26 44.85
CA TYR A 216 -10.03 5.92 44.89
C TYR A 216 -9.12 5.22 45.90
N SER A 217 -7.83 5.31 45.69
CA SER A 217 -6.84 4.87 46.68
C SER A 217 -6.99 5.65 47.99
N LEU A 218 -6.87 4.97 49.11
CA LEU A 218 -7.04 5.59 50.42
C LEU A 218 -5.97 6.63 50.76
N VAL A 219 -4.75 6.42 50.29
CA VAL A 219 -3.60 7.29 50.63
C VAL A 219 -3.38 8.34 49.55
N THR A 220 -3.25 7.96 48.32
CA THR A 220 -2.90 8.86 47.20
C THR A 220 -4.11 9.57 46.61
N GLN A 221 -5.33 9.15 46.91
CA GLN A 221 -6.58 9.67 46.34
C GLN A 221 -6.61 9.64 44.79
N GLN A 222 -5.87 8.71 44.21
CA GLN A 222 -5.85 8.46 42.76
C GLN A 222 -6.96 7.47 42.38
N PRO A 223 -7.55 7.60 41.20
CA PRO A 223 -8.50 6.61 40.70
C PRO A 223 -7.86 5.22 40.61
N LEU A 224 -8.59 4.21 41.10
CA LEU A 224 -8.18 2.81 41.00
C LEU A 224 -8.48 2.25 39.60
#